data_e8a1d21425979e51a9d9b3e92dc7fd55
#
_entry.id   e8a1d21425979e51a9d9b3e92dc7fd55
#
_cell.length_a   1.000
_cell.length_b   1.000
_cell.length_c   1.000
_cell.angle_alpha   90.00
_cell.angle_beta   90.00
_cell.angle_gamma   90.00
#
_symmetry.space_group_name_H-M   'P 1'
#
loop_
_entity.id
_entity.type
_entity.pdbx_description
1 polymer ?
#
loop_
_entity_poly.entity_id
_entity_poly.type
_entity_poly.pdbx_seq_one_letter_code
_entity_poly.pdbx_strand_id
1 'polypeptide(L)'
;TPDPGTPSTPEIEGTVTCTFVGGVASNSSFTVKGSQTNKKSATIDGTTYESGLKFDSNGSVSFSIKKKMTMTMYFASDDKKCTALINGKKTSETGAVVDTTKHTLTVVLEADDYTLTKQDTGNLFMIKLVPVTE
;
A
#
# COMPACT_ATOMS: atom_id res chain seq x y z
N THR A 1 5.02 1.05 27.38
CA THR A 1 6.03 2.05 27.09
C THR A 1 7.03 1.48 26.10
N PRO A 2 7.24 2.10 24.94
CA PRO A 2 8.22 1.57 24.03
C PRO A 2 9.62 1.61 24.62
N ASP A 3 10.38 0.59 24.35
CA ASP A 3 11.77 0.52 24.77
C ASP A 3 12.53 1.68 24.11
N PRO A 4 13.16 2.58 24.89
CA PRO A 4 13.81 3.74 24.28
C PRO A 4 14.96 3.40 23.36
N GLY A 5 15.48 2.20 23.40
CA GLY A 5 16.54 1.78 22.50
C GLY A 5 16.05 1.17 21.19
N THR A 6 14.76 0.95 21.04
CA THR A 6 14.19 0.26 19.87
C THR A 6 13.35 1.22 19.05
N PRO A 7 13.80 1.55 17.81
CA PRO A 7 12.95 2.37 16.95
C PRO A 7 11.71 1.57 16.57
N SER A 8 10.55 2.08 16.89
CA SER A 8 9.28 1.45 16.50
C SER A 8 8.65 2.24 15.38
N THR A 9 8.08 1.52 14.41
CA THR A 9 7.28 2.15 13.37
C THR A 9 6.01 2.69 14.01
N PRO A 10 5.64 3.94 13.76
CA PRO A 10 4.40 4.48 14.31
C PRO A 10 3.20 3.65 13.88
N GLU A 11 2.32 3.32 14.82
CA GLU A 11 1.11 2.58 14.52
C GLU A 11 0.02 3.52 14.02
N ILE A 12 -0.71 3.10 13.02
CA ILE A 12 -1.75 3.91 12.38
C ILE A 12 -3.07 3.67 13.10
N GLU A 13 -3.71 4.73 13.55
CA GLU A 13 -4.99 4.66 14.27
C GLU A 13 -6.14 5.33 13.53
N GLY A 14 -5.85 6.32 12.71
CA GLY A 14 -6.88 7.11 12.02
C GLY A 14 -6.74 7.01 10.51
N THR A 15 -7.56 7.75 9.79
CA THR A 15 -7.50 7.80 8.34
C THR A 15 -6.14 8.34 7.88
N VAL A 16 -5.48 7.57 7.01
CA VAL A 16 -4.16 7.91 6.48
C VAL A 16 -4.15 7.73 4.98
N THR A 17 -3.55 8.67 4.28
CA THR A 17 -3.27 8.56 2.86
C THR A 17 -1.78 8.71 2.66
N CYS A 18 -1.17 7.73 2.02
CA CYS A 18 0.27 7.74 1.73
C CYS A 18 0.50 7.57 0.25
N THR A 19 1.24 8.50 -0.35
CA THR A 19 1.61 8.40 -1.76
C THR A 19 3.02 7.85 -1.87
N PHE A 20 3.31 7.25 -3.02
CA PHE A 20 4.62 6.64 -3.27
C PHE A 20 5.30 7.24 -4.50
N VAL A 21 5.05 8.51 -4.74
CA VAL A 21 5.65 9.24 -5.86
C VAL A 21 7.17 9.27 -5.69
N GLY A 22 7.87 8.95 -6.76
CA GLY A 22 9.32 8.85 -6.71
C GLY A 22 9.83 7.63 -5.96
N GLY A 23 8.96 6.68 -5.64
CA GLY A 23 9.32 5.50 -4.86
C GLY A 23 9.51 5.81 -3.38
N VAL A 24 9.00 6.95 -2.92
CA VAL A 24 9.16 7.40 -1.53
C VAL A 24 7.80 7.56 -0.89
N ALA A 25 7.66 7.00 0.33
CA ALA A 25 6.42 7.15 1.08
C ALA A 25 6.28 8.58 1.59
N SER A 26 5.11 9.19 1.38
CA SER A 26 4.81 10.53 1.87
C SER A 26 4.48 10.55 3.37
N ASN A 27 4.20 9.38 3.95
CA ASN A 27 3.87 9.24 5.36
C ASN A 27 4.91 8.38 6.05
N SER A 28 5.45 8.86 7.17
CA SER A 28 6.52 8.19 7.89
C SER A 28 6.10 6.89 8.57
N SER A 29 4.79 6.61 8.65
CA SER A 29 4.29 5.33 9.18
C SER A 29 4.52 4.17 8.22
N PHE A 30 4.91 4.45 6.99
CA PHE A 30 5.16 3.43 5.98
C PHE A 30 6.66 3.32 5.71
N THR A 31 7.17 2.09 5.71
CA THR A 31 8.55 1.80 5.36
C THR A 31 8.58 1.21 3.96
N VAL A 32 9.35 1.81 3.07
CA VAL A 32 9.39 1.43 1.66
C VAL A 32 10.76 0.89 1.30
N LYS A 33 10.76 -0.21 0.55
CA LYS A 33 11.96 -0.74 -0.09
C LYS A 33 11.67 -0.86 -1.58
N GLY A 34 12.68 -0.62 -2.41
CA GLY A 34 12.53 -0.72 -3.86
C GLY A 34 12.94 0.56 -4.56
N SER A 35 12.57 0.65 -5.81
CA SER A 35 12.92 1.77 -6.66
C SER A 35 11.69 2.40 -7.29
N GLN A 36 11.85 3.63 -7.78
CA GLN A 36 10.79 4.31 -8.50
C GLN A 36 10.66 3.80 -9.93
N THR A 37 9.50 4.00 -10.52
CA THR A 37 9.31 3.80 -11.95
C THR A 37 8.98 5.13 -12.61
N ASN A 38 9.77 5.53 -13.60
CA ASN A 38 9.63 6.82 -14.26
C ASN A 38 8.67 6.80 -15.46
N LYS A 39 8.17 5.62 -15.82
CA LYS A 39 7.38 5.45 -17.03
C LYS A 39 5.90 5.18 -16.77
N LYS A 40 5.50 5.24 -15.51
CA LYS A 40 4.13 4.90 -15.13
C LYS A 40 3.45 6.09 -14.47
N SER A 41 2.15 6.13 -14.60
CA SER A 41 1.33 7.17 -13.99
C SER A 41 0.02 6.58 -13.49
N ALA A 42 -0.63 7.30 -12.60
CA ALA A 42 -1.97 6.95 -12.11
C ALA A 42 -2.76 8.22 -11.88
N THR A 43 -4.03 8.20 -12.26
CA THR A 43 -4.94 9.31 -11.96
C THR A 43 -5.87 8.85 -10.84
N ILE A 44 -5.80 9.53 -9.70
CA ILE A 44 -6.55 9.20 -8.50
C ILE A 44 -7.30 10.47 -8.06
N ASP A 45 -8.63 10.36 -8.00
CA ASP A 45 -9.48 11.48 -7.60
C ASP A 45 -9.19 12.78 -8.39
N GLY A 46 -8.94 12.62 -9.70
CA GLY A 46 -8.69 13.76 -10.58
C GLY A 46 -7.26 14.28 -10.56
N THR A 47 -6.39 13.70 -9.74
CA THR A 47 -4.99 14.10 -9.66
C THR A 47 -4.11 13.04 -10.33
N THR A 48 -3.21 13.46 -11.21
CA THR A 48 -2.30 12.56 -11.88
C THR A 48 -0.97 12.53 -11.14
N TYR A 49 -0.56 11.31 -10.77
CA TYR A 49 0.73 11.04 -10.11
C TYR A 49 1.66 10.34 -11.10
N GLU A 50 2.92 10.65 -11.04
CA GLU A 50 3.94 10.03 -11.89
C GLU A 50 5.06 9.44 -11.06
N SER A 51 5.74 8.42 -11.59
CA SER A 51 6.91 7.81 -10.95
C SER A 51 6.58 7.18 -9.60
N GLY A 52 5.69 6.18 -9.60
CA GLY A 52 5.34 5.46 -8.39
C GLY A 52 6.40 4.45 -7.94
N LEU A 53 6.09 3.71 -6.89
CA LEU A 53 6.95 2.65 -6.39
C LEU A 53 6.84 1.41 -7.29
N LYS A 54 7.97 0.92 -7.76
CA LYS A 54 8.00 -0.30 -8.56
C LYS A 54 7.80 -1.52 -7.65
N PHE A 55 6.71 -2.23 -7.88
CA PHE A 55 6.37 -3.42 -7.12
C PHE A 55 6.87 -4.65 -7.86
N ASP A 56 8.14 -4.98 -7.64
CA ASP A 56 8.80 -6.14 -8.22
C ASP A 56 9.38 -7.00 -7.09
N SER A 57 10.27 -7.91 -7.39
CA SER A 57 10.85 -8.80 -6.39
C SER A 57 11.62 -8.06 -5.28
N ASN A 58 11.98 -6.81 -5.49
CA ASN A 58 12.71 -6.00 -4.51
C ASN A 58 11.84 -4.93 -3.86
N GLY A 59 10.62 -4.72 -4.35
CA GLY A 59 9.73 -3.70 -3.83
C GLY A 59 8.87 -4.20 -2.68
N SER A 60 8.77 -3.42 -1.61
CA SER A 60 7.88 -3.75 -0.50
C SER A 60 7.47 -2.50 0.26
N VAL A 61 6.32 -2.61 0.94
CA VAL A 61 5.81 -1.57 1.83
C VAL A 61 5.43 -2.23 3.14
N SER A 62 5.90 -1.67 4.25
CA SER A 62 5.59 -2.19 5.58
C SER A 62 4.94 -1.11 6.42
N PHE A 63 3.96 -1.48 7.21
CA PHE A 63 3.28 -0.58 8.13
C PHE A 63 2.58 -1.40 9.22
N SER A 64 2.16 -0.71 10.29
CA SER A 64 1.41 -1.33 11.38
C SER A 64 0.14 -0.55 11.64
N ILE A 65 -0.97 -1.24 11.85
CA ILE A 65 -2.23 -0.60 12.20
C ILE A 65 -2.69 -1.07 13.59
N LYS A 66 -3.29 -0.17 14.34
CA LYS A 66 -3.68 -0.42 15.72
C LYS A 66 -5.12 -0.88 15.85
N LYS A 67 -5.91 -0.73 14.82
CA LYS A 67 -7.32 -1.12 14.78
C LYS A 67 -7.68 -1.63 13.39
N LYS A 68 -8.85 -2.25 13.29
CA LYS A 68 -9.35 -2.76 12.02
C LYS A 68 -9.57 -1.61 11.03
N MET A 69 -9.01 -1.73 9.84
CA MET A 69 -9.08 -0.69 8.82
C MET A 69 -9.34 -1.27 7.44
N THR A 70 -9.94 -0.47 6.57
CA THR A 70 -10.06 -0.79 5.16
C THR A 70 -8.88 -0.17 4.43
N MET A 71 -8.11 -1.02 3.74
CA MET A 71 -6.98 -0.56 2.94
C MET A 71 -7.35 -0.55 1.47
N THR A 72 -7.06 0.56 0.80
CA THR A 72 -7.20 0.66 -0.65
C THR A 72 -5.82 0.97 -1.23
N MET A 73 -5.34 0.11 -2.11
CA MET A 73 -4.08 0.31 -2.84
C MET A 73 -4.41 0.82 -4.23
N TYR A 74 -3.70 1.83 -4.68
CA TYR A 74 -3.89 2.41 -6.01
C TYR A 74 -2.67 2.10 -6.87
N PHE A 75 -2.90 1.47 -8.00
CA PHE A 75 -1.85 1.04 -8.93
C PHE A 75 -1.82 1.93 -10.17
N ALA A 76 -0.82 1.68 -11.02
CA ALA A 76 -0.69 2.44 -12.27
C ALA A 76 -1.91 2.26 -13.18
N SER A 77 -2.17 3.27 -13.99
CA SER A 77 -3.35 3.27 -14.87
C SER A 77 -3.33 2.17 -15.92
N ASP A 78 -2.18 1.57 -16.19
CA ASP A 78 -2.04 0.45 -17.11
C ASP A 78 -1.93 -0.90 -16.40
N ASP A 79 -2.04 -0.94 -15.09
CA ASP A 79 -1.99 -2.20 -14.35
C ASP A 79 -3.30 -2.95 -14.52
N LYS A 80 -3.22 -4.15 -15.06
CA LYS A 80 -4.39 -4.97 -15.34
C LYS A 80 -4.69 -6.00 -14.26
N LYS A 81 -3.79 -6.18 -13.30
CA LYS A 81 -3.93 -7.20 -12.27
C LYS A 81 -4.24 -6.61 -10.91
N CYS A 82 -3.57 -5.53 -10.53
CA CYS A 82 -3.80 -4.81 -9.28
C CYS A 82 -3.77 -5.74 -8.06
N THR A 83 -2.71 -6.52 -7.95
CA THR A 83 -2.57 -7.52 -6.90
C THR A 83 -1.34 -7.26 -6.05
N ALA A 84 -1.35 -7.81 -4.84
CA ALA A 84 -0.20 -7.75 -3.93
C ALA A 84 -0.29 -8.89 -2.94
N LEU A 85 0.87 -9.36 -2.47
CA LEU A 85 0.92 -10.27 -1.35
C LEU A 85 0.84 -9.45 -0.05
N ILE A 86 -0.03 -9.87 0.85
CA ILE A 86 -0.18 -9.25 2.16
C ILE A 86 0.29 -10.29 3.19
N ASN A 87 1.42 -10.00 3.82
CA ASN A 87 2.08 -10.95 4.73
C ASN A 87 2.26 -12.34 4.10
N GLY A 88 2.63 -12.36 2.81
CA GLY A 88 2.83 -13.58 2.07
C GLY A 88 1.58 -14.25 1.54
N LYS A 89 0.41 -13.68 1.79
CA LYS A 89 -0.87 -14.25 1.31
C LYS A 89 -1.28 -13.60 0.01
N LYS A 90 -1.74 -14.42 -0.93
CA LYS A 90 -2.21 -13.93 -2.23
C LYS A 90 -3.50 -13.13 -2.09
N THR A 91 -3.75 -12.27 -3.06
CA THR A 91 -4.96 -11.45 -3.08
C THR A 91 -6.23 -12.29 -2.89
N SER A 92 -6.31 -13.45 -3.54
CA SER A 92 -7.46 -14.34 -3.43
C SER A 92 -7.61 -14.96 -2.05
N GLU A 93 -6.54 -14.98 -1.25
CA GLU A 93 -6.55 -15.57 0.09
C GLU A 93 -6.94 -14.59 1.18
N THR A 94 -6.89 -13.29 0.87
CA THR A 94 -7.14 -12.23 1.85
C THR A 94 -8.57 -11.69 1.81
N GLY A 95 -9.37 -12.11 0.85
CA GLY A 95 -10.70 -11.54 0.63
C GLY A 95 -10.69 -10.17 -0.03
N ALA A 96 -9.56 -9.77 -0.57
CA ALA A 96 -9.42 -8.47 -1.22
C ALA A 96 -10.25 -8.40 -2.50
N VAL A 97 -10.76 -7.21 -2.77
CA VAL A 97 -11.53 -6.92 -3.99
C VAL A 97 -10.67 -6.10 -4.92
N VAL A 98 -10.51 -6.57 -6.15
CA VAL A 98 -9.73 -5.88 -7.17
C VAL A 98 -10.67 -5.21 -8.16
N ASP A 99 -10.43 -3.94 -8.44
CA ASP A 99 -11.16 -3.19 -9.45
C ASP A 99 -10.17 -2.81 -10.56
N THR A 100 -10.23 -3.53 -11.68
CA THR A 100 -9.29 -3.31 -12.78
C THR A 100 -9.64 -2.07 -13.60
N THR A 101 -10.81 -1.51 -13.41
CA THR A 101 -11.20 -0.24 -14.05
C THR A 101 -10.59 0.94 -13.31
N LYS A 102 -10.64 0.91 -11.98
CA LYS A 102 -10.06 1.96 -11.14
C LYS A 102 -8.61 1.68 -10.77
N HIS A 103 -8.11 0.50 -11.08
CA HIS A 103 -6.75 0.03 -10.75
C HIS A 103 -6.51 0.07 -9.24
N THR A 104 -7.46 -0.50 -8.48
CA THR A 104 -7.39 -0.52 -7.02
C THR A 104 -7.52 -1.93 -6.49
N LEU A 105 -6.96 -2.13 -5.29
CA LEU A 105 -7.16 -3.34 -4.50
C LEU A 105 -7.64 -2.89 -3.13
N THR A 106 -8.81 -3.39 -2.71
CA THR A 106 -9.41 -3.02 -1.43
C THR A 106 -9.54 -4.25 -0.55
N VAL A 107 -9.08 -4.14 0.70
CA VAL A 107 -9.14 -5.25 1.65
C VAL A 107 -9.33 -4.69 3.05
N VAL A 108 -10.04 -5.45 3.90
CA VAL A 108 -10.19 -5.12 5.32
C VAL A 108 -9.11 -5.86 6.09
N LEU A 109 -8.35 -5.11 6.90
CA LEU A 109 -7.24 -5.64 7.68
C LEU A 109 -7.51 -5.49 9.18
N GLU A 110 -7.21 -6.55 9.95
CA GLU A 110 -7.25 -6.48 11.40
C GLU A 110 -6.01 -5.77 11.93
N ALA A 111 -6.04 -5.36 13.21
CA ALA A 111 -4.87 -4.72 13.84
C ALA A 111 -3.68 -5.68 13.84
N ASP A 112 -2.62 -5.32 13.15
CA ASP A 112 -1.43 -6.17 13.02
C ASP A 112 -0.32 -5.38 12.30
N ASP A 113 0.82 -6.03 12.16
CA ASP A 113 1.91 -5.56 11.32
C ASP A 113 1.75 -6.15 9.92
N TYR A 114 1.94 -5.34 8.90
CA TYR A 114 1.76 -5.77 7.52
C TYR A 114 2.97 -5.47 6.67
N THR A 115 3.28 -6.39 5.77
CA THR A 115 4.27 -6.19 4.72
C THR A 115 3.62 -6.55 3.40
N LEU A 116 3.61 -5.60 2.48
CA LEU A 116 3.06 -5.77 1.14
C LEU A 116 4.20 -6.02 0.18
N THR A 117 4.08 -7.09 -0.60
CA THR A 117 5.09 -7.47 -1.59
C THR A 117 4.43 -7.79 -2.92
N LYS A 118 5.24 -7.99 -3.94
CA LYS A 118 4.73 -8.29 -5.28
C LYS A 118 4.03 -9.65 -5.33
N GLN A 119 2.81 -9.66 -5.84
CA GLN A 119 2.17 -10.89 -6.33
C GLN A 119 2.35 -10.93 -7.85
N ASP A 120 1.99 -9.86 -8.55
CA ASP A 120 2.27 -9.65 -9.96
C ASP A 120 3.02 -8.33 -10.10
N THR A 121 3.87 -8.23 -11.10
CA THR A 121 4.63 -6.99 -11.30
C THR A 121 3.67 -5.82 -11.53
N GLY A 122 3.86 -4.75 -10.78
CA GLY A 122 3.02 -3.57 -10.88
C GLY A 122 3.71 -2.35 -10.31
N ASN A 123 2.98 -1.27 -10.24
CA ASN A 123 3.49 0.00 -9.73
C ASN A 123 2.47 0.59 -8.78
N LEU A 124 2.89 0.83 -7.55
CA LEU A 124 2.03 1.34 -6.49
C LEU A 124 2.18 2.85 -6.38
N PHE A 125 1.05 3.56 -6.34
CA PHE A 125 1.05 5.02 -6.27
C PHE A 125 0.49 5.56 -4.97
N MET A 126 -0.45 4.84 -4.33
CA MET A 126 -1.07 5.34 -3.11
C MET A 126 -1.62 4.18 -2.29
N ILE A 127 -1.58 4.33 -0.97
CA ILE A 127 -2.33 3.49 -0.04
C ILE A 127 -3.18 4.41 0.83
N LYS A 128 -4.46 4.08 0.94
CA LYS A 128 -5.39 4.79 1.80
C LYS A 128 -5.91 3.81 2.84
N LEU A 129 -5.83 4.21 4.11
CA LEU A 129 -6.33 3.43 5.24
C LEU A 129 -7.43 4.21 5.93
N VAL A 130 -8.58 3.56 6.12
CA VAL A 130 -9.74 4.17 6.78
C VAL A 130 -10.21 3.22 7.88
N PRO A 131 -10.33 3.68 9.14
CA PRO A 131 -10.82 2.81 10.22
C PRO A 131 -12.22 2.30 9.91
N VAL A 132 -12.44 1.02 10.23
CA VAL A 132 -13.76 0.41 10.10
C VAL A 132 -14.58 0.80 11.31
N THR A 133 -15.76 1.35 11.05
CA THR A 133 -16.70 1.71 12.11
C THR A 133 -17.64 0.53 12.34
N GLU A 134 -17.71 0.08 13.57
CA GLU A 134 -18.61 -1.00 13.98
C GLU A 134 -19.81 -0.49 14.74
#